data_50e71a171a6df37f0531ff97739ac69c
#
_entry.id   50e71a171a6df37f0531ff97739ac69c
#
_cell.length_a   1.000
_cell.length_b   1.000
_cell.length_c   1.000
_cell.angle_alpha   90.00
_cell.angle_beta   90.00
_cell.angle_gamma   90.00
#
_symmetry.space_group_name_H-M   'P 1'
#
loop_
_entity.id
_entity.type
_entity.pdbx_description
1 polymer ?
#
loop_
_entity_poly.entity_id
_entity_poly.type
_entity_poly.pdbx_seq_one_letter_code
_entity_poly.pdbx_strand_id
1 'polypeptide(L)'
;EYAAYDLFMRCTHSNGIAYDIIKKRLPVINLEIAKVISNIVDFEIFFQEDGRKLDILIKHPKHDPRPIEMGSGAEKTIAAIGIRLALLSVSNLPKGNVFILDEPGTALDAENTEGFIRILQLIKMYFKTVILISHVESLKDIVDMEISIDKNSGFATVSQ
;
A
#
# COMPACT_ATOMS: atom_id res chain seq x y z
N GLU A 1 21.03 16.38 35.41
CA GLU A 1 21.46 16.13 34.00
C GLU A 1 21.23 14.68 33.59
N TYR A 2 21.68 13.65 34.34
CA TYR A 2 21.53 12.24 33.96
C TYR A 2 20.08 11.82 33.71
N ALA A 3 19.15 12.22 34.56
CA ALA A 3 17.73 11.92 34.40
C ALA A 3 17.12 12.53 33.11
N ALA A 4 17.61 13.68 32.66
CA ALA A 4 17.17 14.28 31.41
C ALA A 4 17.68 13.51 30.17
N TYR A 5 18.93 13.03 30.23
CA TYR A 5 19.48 12.17 29.17
C TYR A 5 18.77 10.82 29.10
N ASP A 6 18.50 10.17 30.25
CA ASP A 6 17.77 8.92 30.30
C ASP A 6 16.35 9.07 29.72
N LEU A 7 15.66 10.16 30.09
CA LEU A 7 14.34 10.46 29.51
C LEU A 7 14.41 10.70 28.01
N PHE A 8 15.40 11.48 27.54
CA PHE A 8 15.60 11.69 26.11
C PHE A 8 15.85 10.40 25.35
N MET A 9 16.72 9.53 25.85
CA MET A 9 17.02 8.23 25.25
C MET A 9 15.78 7.33 25.18
N ARG A 10 14.96 7.31 26.23
CA ARG A 10 13.68 6.56 26.21
C ARG A 10 12.69 7.15 25.19
N CYS A 11 12.59 8.47 25.10
CA CYS A 11 11.67 9.12 24.16
C CYS A 11 12.06 8.90 22.70
N THR A 12 13.36 8.86 22.40
CA THR A 12 13.88 8.67 21.02
C THR A 12 14.09 7.21 20.64
N HIS A 13 13.90 6.28 21.58
CA HIS A 13 13.96 4.85 21.27
C HIS A 13 12.88 4.43 20.26
N SER A 14 13.10 3.35 19.52
CA SER A 14 12.13 2.80 18.55
C SER A 14 10.74 2.53 19.16
N ASN A 15 10.69 2.15 20.44
CA ASN A 15 9.46 1.94 21.22
C ASN A 15 9.15 3.15 22.14
N GLY A 16 9.60 4.33 21.78
CA GLY A 16 9.38 5.57 22.52
C GLY A 16 8.13 6.33 22.08
N ILE A 17 8.19 7.66 22.18
CA ILE A 17 7.03 8.55 21.91
C ILE A 17 6.43 8.31 20.52
N ALA A 18 7.25 8.09 19.50
CA ALA A 18 6.76 7.87 18.14
C ALA A 18 5.90 6.61 18.07
N TYR A 19 6.33 5.53 18.72
CA TYR A 19 5.56 4.29 18.79
C TYR A 19 4.24 4.46 19.55
N ASP A 20 4.25 5.17 20.68
CA ASP A 20 3.04 5.47 21.45
C ASP A 20 2.02 6.28 20.66
N ILE A 21 2.48 7.23 19.85
CA ILE A 21 1.62 8.02 18.96
C ILE A 21 1.00 7.14 17.88
N ILE A 22 1.81 6.30 17.23
CA ILE A 22 1.34 5.35 16.21
C ILE A 22 0.30 4.41 16.82
N LYS A 23 0.60 3.79 17.95
CA LYS A 23 -0.30 2.89 18.68
C LYS A 23 -1.68 3.49 18.93
N LYS A 24 -1.73 4.75 19.39
CA LYS A 24 -3.00 5.47 19.60
C LYS A 24 -3.77 5.73 18.32
N ARG A 25 -3.10 5.75 17.16
CA ARG A 25 -3.72 5.98 15.84
C ARG A 25 -4.13 4.70 15.14
N LEU A 26 -3.64 3.53 15.57
CA LEU A 26 -3.92 2.24 14.92
C LEU A 26 -5.40 1.95 14.69
N PRO A 27 -6.32 2.19 15.66
CA PRO A 27 -7.73 1.94 15.43
C PRO A 27 -8.31 2.73 14.25
N VAL A 28 -7.90 3.99 14.12
CA VAL A 28 -8.33 4.87 13.01
C VAL A 28 -7.70 4.40 11.69
N ILE A 29 -6.42 4.05 11.70
CA ILE A 29 -5.73 3.54 10.52
C ILE A 29 -6.36 2.24 10.05
N ASN A 30 -6.62 1.28 10.94
CA ASN A 30 -7.25 0.01 10.62
C ASN A 30 -8.67 0.21 10.05
N LEU A 31 -9.43 1.15 10.58
CA LEU A 31 -10.75 1.49 10.05
C LEU A 31 -10.66 2.02 8.61
N GLU A 32 -9.70 2.89 8.32
CA GLU A 32 -9.50 3.42 6.96
C GLU A 32 -8.99 2.34 6.00
N ILE A 33 -8.10 1.44 6.45
CA ILE A 33 -7.68 0.27 5.65
C ILE A 33 -8.90 -0.59 5.30
N ALA A 34 -9.74 -0.90 6.29
CA ALA A 34 -10.94 -1.69 6.07
C ALA A 34 -11.89 -1.03 5.05
N LYS A 35 -12.10 0.28 5.12
CA LYS A 35 -12.91 1.02 4.14
C LYS A 35 -12.36 0.94 2.71
N VAL A 36 -11.04 1.03 2.56
CA VAL A 36 -10.38 0.95 1.24
C VAL A 36 -10.49 -0.45 0.66
N ILE A 37 -10.26 -1.48 1.49
CA ILE A 37 -10.08 -2.87 1.05
C ILE A 37 -11.40 -3.63 0.91
N SER A 38 -12.40 -3.36 1.76
CA SER A 38 -13.63 -4.17 1.87
C SER A 38 -14.45 -4.33 0.58
N ASN A 39 -14.35 -3.39 -0.35
CA ASN A 39 -15.05 -3.45 -1.64
C ASN A 39 -14.18 -3.97 -2.79
N ILE A 40 -12.95 -4.39 -2.49
CA ILE A 40 -11.94 -4.73 -3.49
C ILE A 40 -11.64 -6.22 -3.46
N VAL A 41 -11.43 -6.77 -2.25
CA VAL A 41 -11.07 -8.16 -2.00
C VAL A 41 -11.82 -8.71 -0.79
N ASP A 42 -11.84 -10.04 -0.66
CA ASP A 42 -12.57 -10.74 0.41
C ASP A 42 -11.75 -10.89 1.70
N PHE A 43 -10.48 -10.51 1.69
CA PHE A 43 -9.64 -10.59 2.87
C PHE A 43 -9.50 -9.24 3.58
N GLU A 44 -9.24 -9.29 4.88
CA GLU A 44 -8.99 -8.14 5.73
C GLU A 44 -7.49 -7.92 5.90
N ILE A 45 -7.10 -6.65 6.04
CA ILE A 45 -5.73 -6.24 6.35
C ILE A 45 -5.79 -5.29 7.54
N PHE A 46 -4.95 -5.51 8.51
CA PHE A 46 -4.89 -4.63 9.69
C PHE A 46 -3.52 -4.68 10.37
N PHE A 47 -3.22 -3.60 11.07
CA PHE A 47 -2.07 -3.54 11.97
C PHE A 47 -2.45 -4.09 13.33
N GLN A 48 -1.59 -4.92 13.89
CA GLN A 48 -1.68 -5.42 15.25
C GLN A 48 -0.39 -5.11 15.99
N GLU A 49 -0.50 -4.66 17.23
CA GLU A 49 0.64 -4.45 18.12
C GLU A 49 0.62 -5.45 19.27
N ASP A 50 1.78 -5.93 19.68
CA ASP A 50 1.97 -6.85 20.81
C ASP A 50 2.69 -6.20 22.01
N GLY A 51 2.82 -4.87 22.02
CA GLY A 51 3.55 -4.09 23.03
C GLY A 51 5.03 -3.93 22.74
N ARG A 52 5.59 -4.59 21.71
CA ARG A 52 7.00 -4.50 21.31
C ARG A 52 7.20 -4.17 19.85
N LYS A 53 6.32 -4.67 18.99
CA LYS A 53 6.39 -4.50 17.54
C LYS A 53 5.01 -4.28 16.96
N LEU A 54 5.01 -3.77 15.75
CA LEU A 54 3.83 -3.58 14.93
C LEU A 54 3.88 -4.58 13.78
N ASP A 55 2.92 -5.48 13.73
CA ASP A 55 2.78 -6.46 12.67
C ASP A 55 1.65 -6.06 11.71
N ILE A 56 1.80 -6.42 10.45
CA ILE A 56 0.73 -6.34 9.45
C ILE A 56 0.17 -7.74 9.28
N LEU A 57 -1.12 -7.90 9.51
CA LEU A 57 -1.80 -9.17 9.39
C LEU A 57 -2.77 -9.15 8.23
N ILE A 58 -2.90 -10.31 7.59
CA ILE A 58 -3.93 -10.61 6.60
C ILE A 58 -4.83 -11.71 7.16
N LYS A 59 -6.14 -11.56 6.97
CA LYS A 59 -7.14 -12.51 7.42
C LYS A 59 -8.14 -12.81 6.32
N HIS A 60 -8.19 -14.04 5.89
CA HIS A 60 -9.23 -14.55 4.98
C HIS A 60 -10.49 -14.96 5.74
N PRO A 61 -11.66 -14.94 5.10
CA PRO A 61 -12.86 -15.53 5.66
C PRO A 61 -12.60 -16.99 6.08
N LYS A 62 -13.04 -17.37 7.28
CA LYS A 62 -12.90 -18.72 7.85
C LYS A 62 -11.45 -19.16 8.20
N HIS A 63 -10.47 -18.27 8.14
CA HIS A 63 -9.10 -18.55 8.53
C HIS A 63 -8.63 -17.60 9.63
N ASP A 64 -7.67 -18.06 10.43
CA ASP A 64 -7.02 -17.22 11.43
C ASP A 64 -6.12 -16.18 10.76
N PRO A 65 -5.93 -15.01 11.40
CA PRO A 65 -4.99 -14.01 10.92
C PRO A 65 -3.56 -14.56 10.83
N ARG A 66 -2.85 -14.21 9.76
CA ARG A 66 -1.45 -14.56 9.57
C ARG A 66 -0.63 -13.32 9.18
N PRO A 67 0.69 -13.31 9.42
CA PRO A 67 1.58 -12.24 8.97
C PRO A 67 1.49 -12.06 7.45
N ILE A 68 1.52 -10.81 6.98
CA ILE A 68 1.43 -10.47 5.55
C ILE A 68 2.60 -11.07 4.74
N GLU A 69 3.73 -11.33 5.38
CA GLU A 69 4.89 -11.98 4.78
C GLU A 69 4.57 -13.38 4.23
N MET A 70 3.56 -14.05 4.83
CA MET A 70 3.04 -15.34 4.36
C MET A 70 2.00 -15.22 3.24
N GLY A 71 1.64 -14.00 2.86
CA GLY A 71 0.71 -13.73 1.77
C GLY A 71 1.34 -14.00 0.41
N SER A 72 0.49 -14.22 -0.60
CA SER A 72 0.89 -14.29 -2.01
C SER A 72 1.42 -12.93 -2.49
N GLY A 73 2.09 -12.91 -3.64
CA GLY A 73 2.56 -11.67 -4.25
C GLY A 73 1.42 -10.69 -4.52
N ALA A 74 0.29 -11.18 -5.01
CA ALA A 74 -0.91 -10.38 -5.27
C ALA A 74 -1.49 -9.79 -3.98
N GLU A 75 -1.65 -10.60 -2.93
CA GLU A 75 -2.13 -10.14 -1.62
C GLU A 75 -1.23 -9.03 -1.06
N LYS A 76 0.09 -9.20 -1.15
CA LYS A 76 1.06 -8.19 -0.71
C LYS A 76 0.95 -6.89 -1.49
N THR A 77 0.78 -6.97 -2.80
CA THR A 77 0.62 -5.79 -3.67
C THR A 77 -0.64 -5.01 -3.32
N ILE A 78 -1.78 -5.71 -3.22
CA ILE A 78 -3.07 -5.11 -2.85
C ILE A 78 -2.99 -4.50 -1.45
N ALA A 79 -2.40 -5.22 -0.49
CA ALA A 79 -2.21 -4.75 0.87
C ALA A 79 -1.36 -3.48 0.93
N ALA A 80 -0.23 -3.46 0.23
CA ALA A 80 0.67 -2.32 0.21
C ALA A 80 0.00 -1.06 -0.34
N ILE A 81 -0.78 -1.18 -1.42
CA ILE A 81 -1.51 -0.07 -2.01
C ILE A 81 -2.64 0.38 -1.06
N GLY A 82 -3.43 -0.55 -0.54
CA GLY A 82 -4.51 -0.25 0.39
C GLY A 82 -4.05 0.47 1.65
N ILE A 83 -2.96 0.01 2.26
CA ILE A 83 -2.34 0.67 3.42
C ILE A 83 -1.87 2.09 3.05
N ARG A 84 -1.21 2.27 1.90
CA ARG A 84 -0.77 3.61 1.44
C ARG A 84 -1.94 4.57 1.29
N LEU A 85 -3.04 4.14 0.67
CA LEU A 85 -4.23 4.97 0.49
C LEU A 85 -4.86 5.32 1.83
N ALA A 86 -4.98 4.37 2.74
CA ALA A 86 -5.51 4.60 4.08
C ALA A 86 -4.63 5.59 4.88
N LEU A 87 -3.30 5.42 4.85
CA LEU A 87 -2.38 6.36 5.51
C LEU A 87 -2.45 7.77 4.91
N LEU A 88 -2.59 7.88 3.59
CA LEU A 88 -2.82 9.18 2.93
C LEU A 88 -4.15 9.81 3.35
N SER A 89 -5.19 9.01 3.59
CA SER A 89 -6.49 9.48 4.05
C SER A 89 -6.41 10.11 5.45
N VAL A 90 -5.68 9.49 6.37
CA VAL A 90 -5.54 9.95 7.77
C VAL A 90 -4.43 10.97 7.95
N SER A 91 -3.60 11.20 6.96
CA SER A 91 -2.47 12.14 7.01
C SER A 91 -2.94 13.58 6.84
N ASN A 92 -2.39 14.47 7.65
CA ASN A 92 -2.57 15.92 7.50
C ASN A 92 -1.50 16.57 6.59
N LEU A 93 -0.60 15.78 6.01
CA LEU A 93 0.43 16.29 5.11
C LEU A 93 -0.20 16.67 3.75
N PRO A 94 0.38 17.67 3.05
CA PRO A 94 -0.04 18.01 1.69
C PRO A 94 0.05 16.77 0.78
N LYS A 95 -1.02 16.50 0.05
CA LYS A 95 -1.09 15.36 -0.89
C LYS A 95 -0.64 15.82 -2.27
N GLY A 96 0.26 15.06 -2.88
CA GLY A 96 0.62 15.25 -4.29
C GLY A 96 -0.54 14.87 -5.23
N ASN A 97 -0.50 15.37 -6.45
CA ASN A 97 -1.49 15.06 -7.48
C ASN A 97 -1.10 13.88 -8.39
N VAL A 98 0.09 13.29 -8.16
CA VAL A 98 0.65 12.21 -8.97
C VAL A 98 0.84 10.98 -8.09
N PHE A 99 0.40 9.84 -8.59
CA PHE A 99 0.63 8.52 -7.99
C PHE A 99 1.38 7.64 -9.00
N ILE A 100 2.49 7.04 -8.57
CA ILE A 100 3.33 6.20 -9.44
C ILE A 100 3.31 4.77 -8.91
N LEU A 101 3.00 3.84 -9.79
CA LEU A 101 3.06 2.40 -9.55
C LEU A 101 4.10 1.81 -10.50
N ASP A 102 5.13 1.21 -9.93
CA ASP A 102 6.22 0.57 -10.65
C ASP A 102 6.09 -0.95 -10.50
N GLU A 103 5.86 -1.63 -11.63
CA GLU A 103 5.68 -3.08 -11.76
C GLU A 103 4.68 -3.71 -10.75
N PRO A 104 3.51 -3.11 -10.49
CA PRO A 104 2.60 -3.59 -9.46
C PRO A 104 1.86 -4.88 -9.83
N GLY A 105 1.95 -5.32 -11.07
CA GLY A 105 1.12 -6.40 -11.62
C GLY A 105 1.82 -7.74 -11.85
N THR A 106 3.12 -7.87 -11.56
CA THR A 106 3.91 -9.06 -11.91
C THR A 106 3.49 -10.36 -11.21
N ALA A 107 2.72 -10.26 -10.13
CA ALA A 107 2.26 -11.39 -9.33
C ALA A 107 0.73 -11.56 -9.35
N LEU A 108 0.03 -10.87 -10.26
CA LEU A 108 -1.43 -10.93 -10.34
C LEU A 108 -1.87 -12.12 -11.20
N ASP A 109 -2.71 -12.98 -10.64
CA ASP A 109 -3.51 -13.95 -11.37
C ASP A 109 -4.83 -13.31 -11.85
N ALA A 110 -5.65 -14.07 -12.56
CA ALA A 110 -6.89 -13.56 -13.14
C ALA A 110 -7.88 -13.06 -12.08
N GLU A 111 -7.95 -13.69 -10.91
CA GLU A 111 -8.85 -13.32 -9.81
C GLU A 111 -8.39 -12.02 -9.13
N ASN A 112 -7.10 -11.91 -8.86
CA ASN A 112 -6.53 -10.72 -8.23
C ASN A 112 -6.41 -9.53 -9.18
N THR A 113 -6.40 -9.76 -10.51
CA THR A 113 -6.40 -8.68 -11.52
C THR A 113 -7.65 -7.81 -11.39
N GLU A 114 -8.83 -8.39 -11.16
CA GLU A 114 -10.06 -7.61 -10.98
C GLU A 114 -9.99 -6.71 -9.72
N GLY A 115 -9.49 -7.26 -8.60
CA GLY A 115 -9.25 -6.49 -7.38
C GLY A 115 -8.26 -5.35 -7.61
N PHE A 116 -7.20 -5.60 -8.38
CA PHE A 116 -6.22 -4.58 -8.73
C PHE A 116 -6.82 -3.47 -9.61
N ILE A 117 -7.66 -3.80 -10.58
CA ILE A 117 -8.38 -2.82 -11.41
C ILE A 117 -9.26 -1.92 -10.53
N ARG A 118 -9.99 -2.49 -9.58
CA ARG A 118 -10.80 -1.72 -8.63
C ARG A 118 -9.95 -0.75 -7.79
N ILE A 119 -8.77 -1.18 -7.35
CA ILE A 119 -7.81 -0.30 -6.65
C ILE A 119 -7.34 0.84 -7.57
N LEU A 120 -7.02 0.57 -8.82
CA LEU A 120 -6.61 1.63 -9.77
C LEU A 120 -7.74 2.66 -9.98
N GLN A 121 -8.98 2.22 -10.12
CA GLN A 121 -10.13 3.11 -10.19
C GLN A 121 -10.27 3.97 -8.93
N LEU A 122 -10.05 3.39 -7.76
CA LEU A 122 -10.04 4.14 -6.51
C LEU A 122 -8.92 5.18 -6.47
N ILE A 123 -7.70 4.83 -6.89
CA ILE A 123 -6.55 5.75 -6.95
C ILE A 123 -6.87 6.94 -7.87
N LYS A 124 -7.50 6.72 -9.02
CA LYS A 124 -7.91 7.78 -9.96
C LYS A 124 -8.89 8.79 -9.34
N MET A 125 -9.60 8.43 -8.28
CA MET A 125 -10.45 9.38 -7.53
C MET A 125 -9.67 10.31 -6.61
N TYR A 126 -8.48 9.89 -6.15
CA TYR A 126 -7.65 10.66 -5.21
C TYR A 126 -6.55 11.46 -5.91
N PHE A 127 -6.09 11.01 -7.09
CA PHE A 127 -4.95 11.59 -7.78
C PHE A 127 -5.32 12.01 -9.21
N LYS A 128 -4.88 13.20 -9.61
CA LYS A 128 -5.11 13.74 -10.94
C LYS A 128 -4.37 12.95 -12.03
N THR A 129 -3.20 12.43 -11.70
CA THR A 129 -2.36 11.67 -12.63
C THR A 129 -1.91 10.39 -11.95
N VAL A 130 -2.15 9.26 -12.60
CA VAL A 130 -1.66 7.94 -12.17
C VAL A 130 -0.73 7.42 -13.25
N ILE A 131 0.53 7.17 -12.88
CA ILE A 131 1.53 6.59 -13.78
C ILE A 131 1.69 5.13 -13.40
N LEU A 132 1.43 4.25 -14.36
CA LEU A 132 1.58 2.82 -14.22
C LEU A 132 2.73 2.37 -15.14
N ILE A 133 3.79 1.86 -14.55
CA ILE A 133 4.91 1.26 -15.27
C ILE A 133 4.73 -0.24 -15.19
N SER A 134 4.54 -0.90 -16.32
CA SER A 134 4.33 -2.35 -16.36
C SER A 134 4.63 -2.92 -17.74
N HIS A 135 4.99 -4.20 -17.77
CA HIS A 135 5.11 -5.00 -18.99
C HIS A 135 3.93 -5.99 -19.16
N VAL A 136 2.91 -5.90 -18.31
CA VAL A 136 1.74 -6.81 -18.32
C VAL A 136 0.71 -6.31 -19.32
N GLU A 137 0.51 -7.07 -20.40
CA GLU A 137 -0.41 -6.73 -21.49
C GLU A 137 -1.86 -6.47 -21.03
N SER A 138 -2.36 -7.26 -20.07
CA SER A 138 -3.74 -7.09 -19.58
C SER A 138 -4.01 -5.77 -18.86
N LEU A 139 -2.98 -5.00 -18.53
CA LEU A 139 -3.12 -3.69 -17.91
C LEU A 139 -3.25 -2.56 -18.94
N LYS A 140 -2.99 -2.81 -20.22
CA LYS A 140 -3.13 -1.80 -21.29
C LYS A 140 -4.57 -1.34 -21.48
N ASP A 141 -5.53 -2.24 -21.33
CA ASP A 141 -6.95 -1.92 -21.55
C ASP A 141 -7.57 -1.03 -20.47
N ILE A 142 -6.87 -0.82 -19.34
CA ILE A 142 -7.37 -0.06 -18.18
C ILE A 142 -6.75 1.33 -18.05
N VAL A 143 -5.79 1.68 -18.90
CA VAL A 143 -5.15 2.99 -18.91
C VAL A 143 -5.79 3.91 -19.95
N ASP A 144 -5.77 5.21 -19.70
CA ASP A 144 -6.35 6.20 -20.62
C ASP A 144 -5.39 6.52 -21.78
N MET A 145 -4.08 6.29 -21.58
CA MET A 145 -3.03 6.54 -22.56
C MET A 145 -1.87 5.57 -22.32
N GLU A 146 -1.38 4.95 -23.39
CA GLU A 146 -0.19 4.10 -23.36
C GLU A 146 1.00 4.86 -23.97
N ILE A 147 2.17 4.73 -23.34
CA ILE A 147 3.45 5.19 -23.87
C ILE A 147 4.35 3.95 -23.96
N SER A 148 4.59 3.48 -25.18
CA SER A 148 5.47 2.35 -25.41
C SER A 148 6.92 2.79 -25.49
N ILE A 149 7.81 2.06 -24.80
CA ILE A 149 9.25 2.29 -24.81
C ILE A 149 9.94 1.02 -25.30
N ASP A 150 10.47 1.08 -26.51
CA ASP A 150 11.16 -0.02 -27.16
C ASP A 150 12.66 0.24 -27.24
N LYS A 151 13.46 -0.83 -27.05
CA LYS A 151 14.91 -0.76 -27.18
C LYS A 151 15.35 -1.37 -28.52
N ASN A 152 15.72 -0.51 -29.48
CA ASN A 152 16.22 -0.93 -30.78
C ASN A 152 17.72 -0.55 -30.93
N SER A 153 18.56 -1.56 -31.21
CA SER A 153 20.00 -1.37 -31.47
C SER A 153 20.75 -0.53 -30.41
N GLY A 154 20.34 -0.66 -29.13
CA GLY A 154 20.99 0.05 -28.03
C GLY A 154 20.36 1.42 -27.68
N PHE A 155 19.39 1.90 -28.46
CA PHE A 155 18.70 3.16 -28.24
C PHE A 155 17.25 2.89 -27.82
N ALA A 156 16.73 3.71 -26.90
CA ALA A 156 15.32 3.69 -26.54
C ALA A 156 14.52 4.57 -27.52
N THR A 157 13.46 4.01 -28.07
CA THR A 157 12.45 4.73 -28.90
C THR A 157 11.15 4.80 -28.13
N VAL A 158 10.52 5.96 -28.16
CA VAL A 158 9.22 6.20 -27.49
C VAL A 158 8.16 6.36 -28.57
N SER A 159 7.05 5.63 -28.42
CA SER A 159 5.86 5.74 -29.26
C SER A 159 4.61 5.87 -28.39
N GLN A 160 3.60 6.55 -28.93
CA GLN A 160 2.31 6.80 -28.30
C GLN A 160 1.21 6.25 -29.19
#